data_d70a48317016ced71b336ba118e82038
#
_entry.id   d70a48317016ced71b336ba118e82038
#
_cell.length_a   1.000
_cell.length_b   1.000
_cell.length_c   1.000
_cell.angle_alpha   90.00
_cell.angle_beta   90.00
_cell.angle_gamma   90.00
#
_symmetry.space_group_name_H-M   'P 1'
#
loop_
_entity.id
_entity.type
_entity.pdbx_description
1 polymer ?
#
loop_
_entity_poly.entity_id
_entity_poly.type
_entity_poly.pdbx_seq_one_letter_code
_entity_poly.pdbx_strand_id
1 'polypeptide(L)'
;KEVFQSNVPVLVDFWASWCGPCRMVSPLVDELAEEHPEFKFCKVNVDEQPELANRFKIMSIPSLISFKDGNLKDMSVGAKPKEQILEMLTSL
;
A
#
# COMPACT_ATOMS: atom_id res chain seq x y z
N LYS A 1 8.32 9.20 4.47
CA LYS A 1 9.74 9.04 4.22
C LYS A 1 10.36 7.99 5.16
N GLU A 2 10.14 8.17 6.45
CA GLU A 2 10.61 7.18 7.42
C GLU A 2 9.95 5.84 7.21
N VAL A 3 8.76 5.84 6.68
CA VAL A 3 7.99 4.62 6.41
C VAL A 3 8.77 3.70 5.48
N PHE A 4 9.40 4.28 4.47
CA PHE A 4 10.10 3.49 3.47
C PHE A 4 11.39 2.87 4.00
N GLN A 5 11.88 3.34 5.13
CA GLN A 5 13.14 2.87 5.70
C GLN A 5 12.94 2.03 6.94
N SER A 6 11.71 1.61 7.17
CA SER A 6 11.37 0.76 8.30
C SER A 6 11.99 -0.62 8.13
N ASN A 7 12.45 -1.22 9.23
CA ASN A 7 12.96 -2.59 9.20
C ASN A 7 11.84 -3.63 9.33
N VAL A 8 10.60 -3.20 9.54
CA VAL A 8 9.46 -4.12 9.44
C VAL A 8 8.82 -3.91 8.08
N PRO A 9 8.11 -4.91 7.55
CA PRO A 9 7.42 -4.75 6.26
C PRO A 9 6.39 -3.63 6.31
N VAL A 10 6.30 -2.88 5.21
CA VAL A 10 5.40 -1.74 5.07
C VAL A 10 4.57 -1.93 3.82
N LEU A 11 3.26 -1.71 3.94
CA LEU A 11 2.37 -1.67 2.78
C LEU A 11 1.92 -0.23 2.57
N VAL A 12 2.05 0.25 1.34
CA VAL A 12 1.59 1.58 0.96
C VAL A 12 0.46 1.44 -0.05
N ASP A 13 -0.69 2.04 0.26
CA ASP A 13 -1.89 2.00 -0.56
C ASP A 13 -2.06 3.35 -1.23
N PHE A 14 -1.86 3.39 -2.55
CA PHE A 14 -2.08 4.61 -3.35
C PHE A 14 -3.52 4.64 -3.81
N TRP A 15 -4.25 5.70 -3.46
CA TRP A 15 -5.69 5.77 -3.69
C TRP A 15 -6.11 7.20 -4.01
N ALA A 16 -7.38 7.35 -4.41
CA ALA A 16 -8.00 8.66 -4.60
C ALA A 16 -9.47 8.56 -4.21
N SER A 17 -10.06 9.69 -3.83
CA SER A 17 -11.44 9.73 -3.37
C SER A 17 -12.43 9.39 -4.48
N TRP A 18 -12.07 9.64 -5.74
CA TRP A 18 -12.92 9.37 -6.89
C TRP A 18 -12.79 7.94 -7.42
N CYS A 19 -11.95 7.14 -6.83
CA CYS A 19 -11.63 5.80 -7.32
C CYS A 19 -12.56 4.77 -6.67
N GLY A 20 -13.45 4.17 -7.47
CA GLY A 20 -14.38 3.17 -6.98
C GLY A 20 -13.70 1.94 -6.41
N PRO A 21 -12.81 1.28 -7.17
CA PRO A 21 -12.11 0.09 -6.64
C PRO A 21 -11.30 0.35 -5.38
N CYS A 22 -10.81 1.59 -5.20
CA CYS A 22 -10.06 1.93 -3.99
C CYS A 22 -10.93 1.78 -2.74
N ARG A 23 -12.23 2.00 -2.88
CA ARG A 23 -13.16 1.88 -1.75
C ARG A 23 -13.34 0.45 -1.29
N MET A 24 -13.00 -0.50 -2.14
CA MET A 24 -13.02 -1.91 -1.75
C MET A 24 -11.75 -2.32 -1.04
N VAL A 25 -10.63 -1.70 -1.42
CA VAL A 25 -9.32 -2.05 -0.85
C VAL A 25 -9.10 -1.36 0.49
N SER A 26 -9.53 -0.12 0.63
CA SER A 26 -9.25 0.67 1.82
C SER A 26 -9.72 0.02 3.12
N PRO A 27 -10.95 -0.53 3.20
CA PRO A 27 -11.36 -1.22 4.43
C PRO A 27 -10.52 -2.45 4.72
N LEU A 28 -10.07 -3.15 3.68
CA LEU A 28 -9.24 -4.34 3.87
C LEU A 28 -7.89 -3.97 4.46
N VAL A 29 -7.31 -2.87 3.99
CA VAL A 29 -6.05 -2.37 4.53
C VAL A 29 -6.23 -1.98 5.99
N ASP A 30 -7.34 -1.32 6.32
CA ASP A 30 -7.64 -0.95 7.70
C ASP A 30 -7.75 -2.18 8.60
N GLU A 31 -8.43 -3.22 8.12
CA GLU A 31 -8.58 -4.46 8.88
C GLU A 31 -7.23 -5.12 9.11
N LEU A 32 -6.40 -5.17 8.07
CA LEU A 32 -5.07 -5.76 8.21
C LEU A 32 -4.21 -4.98 9.18
N ALA A 33 -4.34 -3.65 9.18
CA ALA A 33 -3.57 -2.82 10.10
C ALA A 33 -3.93 -3.14 11.55
N GLU A 34 -5.21 -3.42 11.83
CA GLU A 34 -5.65 -3.79 13.16
C GLU A 34 -5.21 -5.19 13.54
N GLU A 35 -5.25 -6.11 12.58
CA GLU A 35 -4.94 -7.52 12.84
C GLU A 35 -3.45 -7.80 12.89
N HIS A 36 -2.64 -6.96 12.27
CA HIS A 36 -1.21 -7.21 12.11
C HIS A 36 -0.38 -6.00 12.53
N PRO A 37 -0.32 -5.74 13.85
CA PRO A 37 0.47 -4.59 14.34
C PRO A 37 1.98 -4.77 14.11
N GLU A 38 2.42 -5.97 13.75
CA GLU A 38 3.82 -6.23 13.43
C GLU A 38 4.24 -5.61 12.10
N PHE A 39 3.29 -5.21 11.26
CA PHE A 39 3.55 -4.54 9.98
C PHE A 39 3.13 -3.09 10.06
N LYS A 40 3.64 -2.28 9.15
CA LYS A 40 3.21 -0.88 9.01
C LYS A 40 2.36 -0.72 7.77
N PHE A 41 1.32 0.12 7.89
CA PHE A 41 0.41 0.39 6.77
C PHE A 41 0.30 1.89 6.60
N CYS A 42 0.32 2.32 5.35
CA CYS A 42 0.26 3.73 5.00
C CYS A 42 -0.65 3.90 3.80
N LYS A 43 -1.44 4.98 3.79
CA LYS A 43 -2.29 5.33 2.66
C LYS A 43 -1.82 6.65 2.08
N VAL A 44 -1.71 6.71 0.77
CA VAL A 44 -1.27 7.90 0.06
C VAL A 44 -2.35 8.30 -0.93
N ASN A 45 -2.91 9.49 -0.74
CA ASN A 45 -3.86 10.07 -1.69
C ASN A 45 -3.07 10.68 -2.83
N VAL A 46 -3.24 10.14 -4.05
CA VAL A 46 -2.42 10.56 -5.19
C VAL A 46 -2.71 12.00 -5.60
N ASP A 47 -3.91 12.51 -5.30
CA ASP A 47 -4.23 13.90 -5.61
C ASP A 47 -3.55 14.88 -4.66
N GLU A 48 -3.34 14.45 -3.42
CA GLU A 48 -2.68 15.28 -2.42
C GLU A 48 -1.16 15.12 -2.44
N GLN A 49 -0.68 13.99 -2.95
CA GLN A 49 0.75 13.69 -2.99
C GLN A 49 1.17 13.30 -4.40
N PRO A 50 1.02 14.21 -5.37
CA PRO A 50 1.31 13.85 -6.76
C PRO A 50 2.79 13.53 -7.00
N GLU A 51 3.69 14.17 -6.25
CA GLU A 51 5.12 13.90 -6.41
C GLU A 51 5.48 12.50 -5.96
N LEU A 52 4.83 12.04 -4.90
CA LEU A 52 5.09 10.70 -4.39
C LEU A 52 4.56 9.66 -5.38
N ALA A 53 3.36 9.90 -5.93
CA ALA A 53 2.81 9.02 -6.94
C ALA A 53 3.73 8.95 -8.16
N ASN A 54 4.29 10.08 -8.58
CA ASN A 54 5.22 10.14 -9.70
C ASN A 54 6.50 9.37 -9.39
N ARG A 55 6.98 9.50 -8.17
CA ARG A 55 8.22 8.83 -7.76
C ARG A 55 8.13 7.33 -7.96
N PHE A 56 6.97 6.75 -7.69
CA PHE A 56 6.75 5.31 -7.83
C PHE A 56 6.04 4.96 -9.12
N LYS A 57 5.88 5.94 -10.02
CA LYS A 57 5.31 5.74 -11.36
C LYS A 57 3.93 5.10 -11.27
N ILE A 58 3.11 5.63 -10.37
CA ILE A 58 1.75 5.14 -10.19
C ILE A 58 0.91 5.64 -11.37
N MET A 59 0.45 4.71 -12.19
CA MET A 59 -0.35 5.02 -13.37
C MET A 59 -1.81 4.63 -13.22
N SER A 60 -2.08 3.71 -12.33
CA SER A 60 -3.44 3.24 -12.04
C SER A 60 -3.61 3.07 -10.56
N ILE A 61 -4.83 3.22 -10.07
CA ILE A 61 -5.15 3.04 -8.65
C ILE A 61 -6.36 2.12 -8.53
N PRO A 62 -6.44 1.35 -7.45
CA PRO A 62 -5.50 1.31 -6.34
C PRO A 62 -4.19 0.62 -6.73
N SER A 63 -3.09 1.13 -6.21
CA SER A 63 -1.79 0.46 -6.33
C SER A 63 -1.26 0.21 -4.94
N LEU A 64 -0.81 -1.02 -4.72
CA LEU A 64 -0.27 -1.44 -3.44
C LEU A 64 1.19 -1.77 -3.63
N ILE A 65 2.03 -1.22 -2.77
CA ILE A 65 3.47 -1.48 -2.82
C ILE A 65 3.92 -1.94 -1.44
N SER A 66 4.70 -3.02 -1.41
CA SER A 66 5.32 -3.46 -0.16
C SER A 66 6.79 -3.13 -0.17
N PHE A 67 7.27 -2.71 1.00
CA PHE A 67 8.66 -2.33 1.23
C PHE A 67 9.21 -3.11 2.42
N LYS A 68 10.51 -3.32 2.40
CA LYS A 68 11.22 -3.82 3.58
C LYS A 68 12.64 -3.30 3.53
N ASP A 69 13.12 -2.80 4.67
CA ASP A 69 14.49 -2.28 4.81
C ASP A 69 14.79 -1.20 3.77
N GLY A 70 13.78 -0.37 3.46
CA GLY A 70 13.92 0.72 2.52
C GLY A 70 13.83 0.33 1.06
N ASN A 71 13.61 -0.95 0.77
CA ASN A 71 13.58 -1.45 -0.61
C ASN A 71 12.17 -1.85 -1.01
N LEU A 72 11.78 -1.47 -2.23
CA LEU A 72 10.52 -1.92 -2.81
C LEU A 72 10.62 -3.43 -3.09
N LYS A 73 9.66 -4.18 -2.58
CA LYS A 73 9.68 -5.64 -2.72
C LYS A 73 8.63 -6.15 -3.67
N ASP A 74 7.44 -5.57 -3.67
CA ASP A 74 6.37 -6.06 -4.52
C ASP A 74 5.44 -4.91 -4.86
N MET A 75 4.77 -5.00 -5.99
CA MET A 75 3.84 -4.00 -6.46
C MET A 75 2.66 -4.69 -7.11
N SER A 76 1.46 -4.22 -6.80
CA SER A 76 0.23 -4.80 -7.31
C SER A 76 -0.74 -3.70 -7.68
N VAL A 77 -1.37 -3.82 -8.84
CA VAL A 77 -2.32 -2.84 -9.34
C VAL A 77 -3.71 -3.48 -9.35
N GLY A 78 -4.70 -2.72 -8.89
CA GLY A 78 -6.09 -3.17 -8.88
C GLY A 78 -6.52 -3.73 -7.55
N ALA A 79 -7.83 -3.95 -7.40
CA ALA A 79 -8.38 -4.49 -6.17
C ALA A 79 -8.01 -5.96 -6.01
N LYS A 80 -7.74 -6.36 -4.77
CA LYS A 80 -7.32 -7.72 -4.45
C LYS A 80 -8.01 -8.20 -3.20
N PRO A 81 -8.19 -9.52 -3.05
CA PRO A 81 -8.69 -10.07 -1.79
C PRO A 81 -7.70 -9.82 -0.66
N LYS A 82 -8.23 -9.81 0.55
CA LYS A 82 -7.46 -9.51 1.75
C LYS A 82 -6.26 -10.42 1.91
N GLU A 83 -6.43 -11.73 1.62
CA GLU A 83 -5.34 -12.68 1.77
C GLU A 83 -4.17 -12.38 0.85
N GLN A 84 -4.47 -11.92 -0.37
CA GLN A 84 -3.40 -11.59 -1.32
C GLN A 84 -2.66 -10.33 -0.91
N ILE A 85 -3.37 -9.38 -0.30
CA ILE A 85 -2.72 -8.18 0.22
C ILE A 85 -1.77 -8.57 1.34
N LEU A 86 -2.22 -9.45 2.23
CA LEU A 86 -1.39 -9.91 3.33
C LEU A 86 -0.14 -10.62 2.84
N GLU A 87 -0.27 -11.40 1.77
CA GLU A 87 0.87 -12.12 1.20
C GLU A 87 1.98 -11.18 0.74
N MET A 88 1.63 -9.96 0.34
CA MET A 88 2.65 -8.99 -0.06
C MET A 88 3.57 -8.62 1.10
N LEU A 89 3.14 -8.89 2.31
CA LEU A 89 3.91 -8.56 3.51
C LEU A 89 4.56 -9.81 4.13
N THR A 90 3.87 -10.94 4.05
CA THR A 90 4.35 -12.16 4.72
C THR A 90 5.34 -12.94 3.87
N SER A 91 5.37 -12.70 2.56
CA SER A 91 6.27 -13.42 1.66
C SER A 91 7.63 -12.74 1.50
N LEU A 92 7.88 -11.69 2.27
CA LEU A 92 9.13 -10.92 2.15
C LEU A 92 10.30 -11.58 2.85
#